data_f60bb3dcb44798c7cfb767eaba446107
#
_entry.id   f60bb3dcb44798c7cfb767eaba446107
#
_cell.length_a   1.000
_cell.length_b   1.000
_cell.length_c   1.000
_cell.angle_alpha   90.00
_cell.angle_beta   90.00
_cell.angle_gamma   90.00
#
_symmetry.space_group_name_H-M   'P 1'
#
loop_
_entity.id
_entity.type
_entity.pdbx_description
1 polymer ?
#
loop_
_entity_poly.entity_id
_entity_poly.type
_entity_poly.pdbx_seq_one_letter_code
_entity_poly.pdbx_strand_id
1 'polypeptide(L)'
;MRVANKLKTNIKSVIIRGNAFFVYLRGRRYKCEMSNVTIQKRGKYYQYKFETAKIDGKRKFSSKSGFRTKAEAEKEGIKAYNEYMNTGHDFIPSDMSYSDLLDYWLEKHCYINLKYHTIEAYSSIIKNYIKPNIGHFRISQITRSTLQDFINKMYIDKSFSKNFLNNIKKVIKGSFTFAYENDFVKVNPSIGIKLPKYDIPPDDPAHIFTNEEINMILNRFKNNHCVYYAFLTAYCTGLRIAEVFALTWNDIDFRNKTISVNKNILKKNQVGGTKKRHISGNSTTVWYFGTCKTQTSYRTIPIGETLLNALKEYKKEQEENWRNIIKCS
;
A
#
# COMPACT_ATOMS: atom_id res chain seq x y z
N MET A 1 9.03 -3.21 38.96
CA MET A 1 8.48 -1.91 39.45
C MET A 1 8.84 -1.51 40.88
N ARG A 2 9.25 -2.39 41.79
CA ARG A 2 9.61 -2.01 43.17
C ARG A 2 11.02 -1.42 43.37
N VAL A 3 11.95 -1.55 42.43
CA VAL A 3 13.32 -1.02 42.50
C VAL A 3 13.41 0.42 41.96
N ALA A 4 12.57 0.81 41.02
CA ALA A 4 12.59 2.16 40.42
C ALA A 4 12.10 3.27 41.35
N ASN A 5 11.23 2.95 42.32
CA ASN A 5 10.68 3.96 43.25
C ASN A 5 11.57 4.29 44.44
N LYS A 6 12.62 3.48 44.75
CA LYS A 6 13.57 3.75 45.82
C LYS A 6 14.77 4.65 45.44
N LEU A 7 14.95 4.90 44.14
CA LEU A 7 16.07 5.68 43.59
C LEU A 7 15.76 7.19 43.39
N LYS A 8 14.51 7.61 43.54
CA LYS A 8 14.09 9.02 43.29
C LYS A 8 14.50 10.04 44.34
N THR A 9 14.96 9.61 45.52
CA THR A 9 15.13 10.52 46.66
C THR A 9 16.55 10.95 46.99
N ASN A 10 17.62 10.48 46.28
CA ASN A 10 19.00 10.78 46.66
C ASN A 10 19.99 11.05 45.51
N ILE A 11 19.54 11.43 44.34
CA ILE A 11 20.43 11.80 43.23
C ILE A 11 20.85 13.26 43.39
N LYS A 12 22.14 13.52 43.72
CA LYS A 12 22.65 14.89 43.85
C LYS A 12 23.13 15.52 42.56
N SER A 13 23.57 14.73 41.58
CA SER A 13 23.93 15.23 40.24
C SER A 13 24.08 14.06 39.25
N VAL A 14 23.79 14.33 37.97
CA VAL A 14 24.07 13.44 36.82
C VAL A 14 25.01 14.21 35.91
N ILE A 15 26.19 13.67 35.64
CA ILE A 15 27.15 14.26 34.70
C ILE A 15 27.30 13.31 33.53
N ILE A 16 27.04 13.81 32.29
CA ILE A 16 27.22 13.10 31.04
C ILE A 16 28.60 13.49 30.48
N ARG A 17 29.49 12.52 30.30
CA ARG A 17 30.75 12.71 29.58
C ARG A 17 30.90 11.58 28.54
N GLY A 18 30.78 11.89 27.27
CA GLY A 18 30.78 10.91 26.19
C GLY A 18 29.61 9.92 26.33
N ASN A 19 29.86 8.63 26.14
CA ASN A 19 28.83 7.57 26.21
C ASN A 19 28.63 6.98 27.61
N ALA A 20 29.01 7.68 28.70
CA ALA A 20 28.84 7.19 30.05
C ALA A 20 28.08 8.19 30.93
N PHE A 21 27.11 7.68 31.70
CA PHE A 21 26.44 8.42 32.76
C PHE A 21 27.18 8.20 34.06
N PHE A 22 27.46 9.27 34.79
CA PHE A 22 27.98 9.20 36.15
C PHE A 22 26.88 9.67 37.11
N VAL A 23 26.48 8.78 37.99
CA VAL A 23 25.51 9.09 39.05
C VAL A 23 26.26 9.19 40.36
N TYR A 24 26.11 10.32 41.05
CA TYR A 24 26.70 10.52 42.38
C TYR A 24 25.64 10.23 43.45
N LEU A 25 25.82 9.13 44.16
CA LEU A 25 25.00 8.71 45.29
C LEU A 25 25.86 8.71 46.55
N ARG A 26 25.50 9.50 47.55
CA ARG A 26 26.23 9.58 48.85
C ARG A 26 27.75 9.74 48.71
N GLY A 27 28.21 10.62 47.80
CA GLY A 27 29.62 10.89 47.59
C GLY A 27 30.44 9.83 46.85
N ARG A 28 29.83 8.77 46.40
CA ARG A 28 30.48 7.75 45.55
C ARG A 28 30.09 7.93 44.07
N ARG A 29 31.06 7.79 43.18
CA ARG A 29 30.93 7.86 41.74
C ARG A 29 30.59 6.47 41.19
N TYR A 30 29.47 6.34 40.55
CA TYR A 30 29.05 5.12 39.80
C TYR A 30 29.13 5.40 38.31
N LYS A 31 29.89 4.57 37.59
CA LYS A 31 29.94 4.59 36.13
C LYS A 31 28.85 3.64 35.60
N CYS A 32 27.84 4.17 34.98
CA CYS A 32 26.89 3.36 34.21
C CYS A 32 27.39 3.27 32.74
N GLU A 33 27.88 2.12 32.34
CA GLU A 33 28.21 1.86 30.93
C GLU A 33 26.95 1.52 30.19
N MET A 34 26.64 2.30 29.17
CA MET A 34 25.45 2.08 28.30
C MET A 34 25.71 1.14 27.13
N SER A 35 26.90 0.59 26.97
CA SER A 35 27.18 -0.36 25.89
C SER A 35 27.22 -1.79 26.45
N ASN A 36 26.28 -2.61 26.02
CA ASN A 36 26.32 -4.05 26.22
C ASN A 36 27.43 -4.73 25.39
N VAL A 37 28.29 -3.94 24.76
CA VAL A 37 29.40 -4.38 23.90
C VAL A 37 30.72 -4.17 24.67
N THR A 38 31.44 -5.25 24.89
CA THR A 38 32.75 -5.23 25.53
C THR A 38 33.85 -5.22 24.48
N ILE A 39 34.82 -4.30 24.59
CA ILE A 39 35.98 -4.22 23.70
C ILE A 39 37.21 -4.76 24.44
N GLN A 40 37.87 -5.74 23.82
CA GLN A 40 39.07 -6.38 24.34
C GLN A 40 40.22 -6.24 23.34
N LYS A 41 41.44 -6.00 23.85
CA LYS A 41 42.69 -6.02 23.04
C LYS A 41 43.22 -7.44 23.00
N ARG A 42 43.47 -7.96 21.79
CA ARG A 42 44.13 -9.25 21.57
C ARG A 42 45.38 -9.06 20.70
N GLY A 43 46.54 -9.04 21.34
CA GLY A 43 47.81 -8.76 20.66
C GLY A 43 47.81 -7.37 20.03
N LYS A 44 48.01 -7.30 18.70
CA LYS A 44 48.02 -6.06 17.91
C LYS A 44 46.64 -5.53 17.50
N TYR A 45 45.56 -6.31 17.75
CA TYR A 45 44.21 -6.02 17.28
C TYR A 45 43.21 -5.89 18.41
N TYR A 46 42.07 -5.25 18.11
CA TYR A 46 40.92 -5.16 19.01
C TYR A 46 39.83 -6.11 18.57
N GLN A 47 39.01 -6.55 19.54
CA GLN A 47 37.87 -7.43 19.36
C GLN A 47 36.69 -6.82 20.09
N TYR A 48 35.50 -6.87 19.50
CA TYR A 48 34.27 -6.67 20.24
C TYR A 48 33.65 -8.00 20.65
N LYS A 49 32.89 -7.98 21.74
CA LYS A 49 32.11 -9.12 22.24
C LYS A 49 30.86 -8.61 22.93
N PHE A 50 29.69 -9.23 22.63
CA PHE A 50 28.44 -8.98 23.35
C PHE A 50 27.70 -10.29 23.58
N GLU A 51 26.84 -10.31 24.62
CA GLU A 51 26.04 -11.48 25.01
C GLU A 51 24.80 -11.57 24.07
N THR A 52 24.55 -12.77 23.55
CA THR A 52 23.37 -13.12 22.75
C THR A 52 22.39 -13.90 23.62
N ALA A 53 21.24 -14.29 23.05
CA ALA A 53 20.27 -15.11 23.76
C ALA A 53 20.89 -16.41 24.29
N LYS A 54 20.44 -16.86 25.46
CA LYS A 54 20.86 -18.14 26.03
C LYS A 54 20.30 -19.27 25.18
N ILE A 55 21.13 -20.26 24.87
CA ILE A 55 20.73 -21.50 24.22
C ILE A 55 20.94 -22.64 25.21
N ASP A 56 19.93 -23.44 25.48
CA ASP A 56 19.93 -24.53 26.46
C ASP A 56 20.39 -24.08 27.87
N GLY A 57 19.94 -22.87 28.28
CA GLY A 57 20.35 -22.28 29.57
C GLY A 57 21.78 -21.73 29.63
N LYS A 58 22.59 -21.95 28.58
CA LYS A 58 24.00 -21.50 28.53
C LYS A 58 24.14 -20.16 27.85
N ARG A 59 25.00 -19.29 28.41
CA ARG A 59 25.30 -17.98 27.80
C ARG A 59 26.06 -18.15 26.49
N LYS A 60 25.60 -17.48 25.44
CA LYS A 60 26.25 -17.38 24.14
C LYS A 60 26.74 -15.97 23.90
N PHE A 61 27.81 -15.84 23.12
CA PHE A 61 28.42 -14.54 22.82
C PHE A 61 28.69 -14.46 21.34
N SER A 62 28.40 -13.29 20.74
CA SER A 62 28.89 -12.90 19.43
C SER A 62 30.15 -12.08 19.56
N SER A 63 31.19 -12.36 18.76
CA SER A 63 32.44 -11.62 18.78
C SER A 63 33.13 -11.61 17.45
N LYS A 64 33.79 -10.49 17.10
CA LYS A 64 34.62 -10.36 15.91
C LYS A 64 35.91 -9.62 16.28
N SER A 65 37.04 -10.10 15.75
CA SER A 65 38.37 -9.54 15.97
C SER A 65 38.97 -9.03 14.66
N GLY A 66 40.12 -8.36 14.74
CA GLY A 66 40.86 -7.88 13.56
C GLY A 66 40.81 -6.37 13.36
N PHE A 67 40.26 -5.62 14.28
CA PHE A 67 40.18 -4.15 14.21
C PHE A 67 41.50 -3.51 14.62
N ARG A 68 41.98 -2.51 13.90
CA ARG A 68 43.24 -1.84 14.17
C ARG A 68 43.16 -0.87 15.34
N THR A 69 41.98 -0.26 15.53
CA THR A 69 41.76 0.72 16.60
C THR A 69 40.60 0.31 17.52
N LYS A 70 40.65 0.79 18.78
CA LYS A 70 39.55 0.58 19.73
C LYS A 70 38.26 1.21 19.28
N ALA A 71 38.34 2.41 18.70
CA ALA A 71 37.16 3.14 18.20
C ALA A 71 36.45 2.42 17.04
N GLU A 72 37.22 1.80 16.15
CA GLU A 72 36.71 0.99 15.06
C GLU A 72 35.97 -0.26 15.57
N ALA A 73 36.58 -0.98 16.50
CA ALA A 73 35.97 -2.14 17.15
C ALA A 73 34.69 -1.78 17.90
N GLU A 74 34.66 -0.62 18.58
CA GLU A 74 33.49 -0.13 19.29
C GLU A 74 32.34 0.22 18.33
N LYS A 75 32.64 0.95 17.25
CA LYS A 75 31.66 1.33 16.23
C LYS A 75 31.02 0.10 15.57
N GLU A 76 31.85 -0.85 15.12
CA GLU A 76 31.38 -2.09 14.50
C GLU A 76 30.68 -3.01 15.50
N GLY A 77 31.13 -3.04 16.75
CA GLY A 77 30.50 -3.80 17.83
C GLY A 77 29.10 -3.27 18.17
N ILE A 78 28.93 -1.95 18.25
CA ILE A 78 27.62 -1.31 18.45
C ILE A 78 26.69 -1.59 17.27
N LYS A 79 27.22 -1.53 16.03
CA LYS A 79 26.47 -1.85 14.83
C LYS A 79 25.97 -3.30 14.86
N ALA A 80 26.86 -4.25 15.12
CA ALA A 80 26.52 -5.67 15.19
C ALA A 80 25.55 -6.00 16.35
N TYR A 81 25.69 -5.32 17.50
CA TYR A 81 24.75 -5.45 18.61
C TYR A 81 23.34 -4.94 18.25
N ASN A 82 23.27 -3.79 17.59
CA ASN A 82 22.00 -3.25 17.12
C ASN A 82 21.34 -4.14 16.04
N GLU A 83 22.13 -4.69 15.12
CA GLU A 83 21.66 -5.67 14.13
C GLU A 83 21.10 -6.92 14.82
N TYR A 84 21.77 -7.42 15.85
CA TYR A 84 21.31 -8.55 16.65
C TYR A 84 20.02 -8.24 17.42
N MET A 85 19.94 -7.08 18.06
CA MET A 85 18.74 -6.66 18.81
C MET A 85 17.53 -6.44 17.90
N ASN A 86 17.76 -6.07 16.65
CA ASN A 86 16.71 -5.89 15.64
C ASN A 86 16.32 -7.21 14.96
N THR A 87 16.76 -8.36 15.44
CA THR A 87 16.35 -9.71 15.01
C THR A 87 16.42 -9.98 13.51
N GLY A 88 17.46 -9.44 12.82
CA GLY A 88 17.69 -9.69 11.40
C GLY A 88 16.73 -8.92 10.47
N HIS A 89 15.91 -8.04 10.99
CA HIS A 89 15.30 -7.02 10.15
C HIS A 89 16.38 -6.05 9.72
N ASP A 90 16.42 -5.76 8.41
CA ASP A 90 17.26 -4.68 7.93
C ASP A 90 16.97 -3.45 8.78
N PHE A 91 17.96 -3.05 9.58
CA PHE A 91 17.85 -1.87 10.42
C PHE A 91 17.55 -0.70 9.50
N ILE A 92 16.36 -0.21 9.55
CA ILE A 92 15.99 1.03 8.89
C ILE A 92 16.30 2.14 9.88
N PRO A 93 17.39 2.90 9.65
CA PRO A 93 17.76 3.98 10.55
C PRO A 93 16.59 4.94 10.70
N SER A 94 16.48 5.60 11.85
CA SER A 94 15.61 6.77 12.05
C SER A 94 15.79 7.87 10.99
N ASP A 95 16.78 7.75 10.15
CA ASP A 95 17.18 8.62 9.05
C ASP A 95 16.55 8.28 7.70
N MET A 96 15.75 7.20 7.62
CA MET A 96 15.05 6.82 6.39
C MET A 96 14.16 7.97 5.89
N SER A 97 14.24 8.25 4.59
CA SER A 97 13.36 9.22 3.96
C SER A 97 11.92 8.69 3.87
N TYR A 98 10.95 9.59 3.85
CA TYR A 98 9.56 9.15 3.64
C TYR A 98 9.36 8.57 2.23
N SER A 99 10.15 9.02 1.25
CA SER A 99 10.18 8.42 -0.09
C SER A 99 10.55 6.94 -0.06
N ASP A 100 11.60 6.58 0.69
CA ASP A 100 12.08 5.20 0.78
C ASP A 100 11.11 4.33 1.58
N LEU A 101 10.52 4.88 2.65
CA LEU A 101 9.45 4.20 3.39
C LEU A 101 8.26 3.86 2.49
N LEU A 102 7.85 4.78 1.62
CA LEU A 102 6.73 4.55 0.71
C LEU A 102 7.03 3.45 -0.32
N ASP A 103 8.26 3.41 -0.86
CA ASP A 103 8.68 2.34 -1.77
C ASP A 103 8.73 1.00 -1.06
N TYR A 104 9.29 0.97 0.14
CA TYR A 104 9.35 -0.22 0.98
C TYR A 104 7.94 -0.73 1.35
N TRP A 105 7.05 0.16 1.74
CA TRP A 105 5.66 -0.17 2.04
C TRP A 105 4.90 -0.72 0.83
N LEU A 106 5.09 -0.12 -0.36
CA LEU A 106 4.52 -0.66 -1.60
C LEU A 106 5.02 -2.07 -1.86
N GLU A 107 6.33 -2.31 -1.76
CA GLU A 107 6.95 -3.60 -2.06
C GLU A 107 6.55 -4.68 -1.04
N LYS A 108 6.71 -4.39 0.25
CA LYS A 108 6.56 -5.41 1.30
C LYS A 108 5.13 -5.62 1.76
N HIS A 109 4.25 -4.64 1.57
CA HIS A 109 2.87 -4.72 2.06
C HIS A 109 1.84 -4.63 0.92
N CYS A 110 1.90 -3.59 0.07
CA CYS A 110 0.82 -3.33 -0.88
C CYS A 110 0.76 -4.37 -2.00
N TYR A 111 1.89 -4.76 -2.58
CA TYR A 111 1.94 -5.77 -3.66
C TYR A 111 1.45 -7.14 -3.21
N ILE A 112 1.56 -7.46 -1.93
CA ILE A 112 1.14 -8.74 -1.37
C ILE A 112 -0.35 -8.72 -1.01
N ASN A 113 -0.83 -7.61 -0.42
CA ASN A 113 -2.13 -7.57 0.25
C ASN A 113 -3.23 -6.84 -0.52
N LEU A 114 -2.88 -6.05 -1.54
CA LEU A 114 -3.85 -5.20 -2.23
C LEU A 114 -4.10 -5.64 -3.67
N LYS A 115 -5.29 -5.33 -4.18
CA LYS A 115 -5.64 -5.57 -5.60
C LYS A 115 -4.89 -4.58 -6.49
N TYR A 116 -4.56 -5.02 -7.71
CA TYR A 116 -3.78 -4.28 -8.71
C TYR A 116 -4.20 -2.81 -8.87
N HIS A 117 -5.48 -2.52 -9.08
CA HIS A 117 -5.94 -1.13 -9.25
C HIS A 117 -5.75 -0.25 -8.01
N THR A 118 -5.78 -0.83 -6.81
CA THR A 118 -5.48 -0.08 -5.59
C THR A 118 -4.00 0.28 -5.53
N ILE A 119 -3.14 -0.67 -5.91
CA ILE A 119 -1.69 -0.45 -5.98
C ILE A 119 -1.36 0.61 -7.03
N GLU A 120 -1.96 0.55 -8.21
CA GLU A 120 -1.79 1.52 -9.28
C GLU A 120 -2.20 2.93 -8.84
N ALA A 121 -3.36 3.06 -8.20
CA ALA A 121 -3.84 4.32 -7.64
C ALA A 121 -2.90 4.86 -6.54
N TYR A 122 -2.45 4.00 -5.63
CA TYR A 122 -1.51 4.39 -4.57
C TYR A 122 -0.16 4.80 -5.14
N SER A 123 0.38 4.04 -6.09
CA SER A 123 1.65 4.35 -6.76
C SER A 123 1.58 5.70 -7.49
N SER A 124 0.45 5.99 -8.16
CA SER A 124 0.21 7.27 -8.80
C SER A 124 0.17 8.43 -7.79
N ILE A 125 -0.54 8.26 -6.68
CA ILE A 125 -0.62 9.26 -5.61
C ILE A 125 0.76 9.51 -4.99
N ILE A 126 1.49 8.44 -4.71
CA ILE A 126 2.84 8.51 -4.13
C ILE A 126 3.78 9.26 -5.06
N LYS A 127 3.84 8.85 -6.34
CA LYS A 127 4.75 9.42 -7.32
C LYS A 127 4.48 10.88 -7.62
N ASN A 128 3.21 11.24 -7.81
CA ASN A 128 2.84 12.55 -8.34
C ASN A 128 2.59 13.61 -7.25
N TYR A 129 2.25 13.19 -6.04
CA TYR A 129 1.81 14.13 -4.99
C TYR A 129 2.61 14.03 -3.69
N ILE A 130 2.86 12.83 -3.17
CA ILE A 130 3.48 12.68 -1.85
C ILE A 130 5.00 12.89 -1.95
N LYS A 131 5.68 12.13 -2.81
CA LYS A 131 7.13 12.20 -2.95
C LYS A 131 7.65 13.59 -3.30
N PRO A 132 7.07 14.33 -4.27
CA PRO A 132 7.55 15.67 -4.61
C PRO A 132 7.41 16.69 -3.49
N ASN A 133 6.42 16.54 -2.60
CA ASN A 133 6.14 17.53 -1.57
C ASN A 133 6.77 17.21 -0.21
N ILE A 134 6.64 15.97 0.25
CA ILE A 134 7.07 15.56 1.60
C ILE A 134 7.96 14.32 1.62
N GLY A 135 8.28 13.74 0.45
CA GLY A 135 9.09 12.52 0.36
C GLY A 135 10.53 12.67 0.85
N HIS A 136 11.09 13.88 0.79
CA HIS A 136 12.47 14.20 1.19
C HIS A 136 12.65 14.32 2.71
N PHE A 137 11.57 14.40 3.49
CA PHE A 137 11.68 14.46 4.94
C PHE A 137 12.07 13.11 5.54
N ARG A 138 12.86 13.13 6.62
CA ARG A 138 13.10 11.94 7.44
C ARG A 138 11.81 11.56 8.16
N ILE A 139 11.48 10.26 8.21
CA ILE A 139 10.24 9.78 8.83
C ILE A 139 10.13 10.16 10.30
N SER A 140 11.27 10.23 11.01
CA SER A 140 11.34 10.65 12.41
C SER A 140 11.02 12.13 12.66
N GLN A 141 11.12 12.97 11.63
CA GLN A 141 10.86 14.41 11.69
C GLN A 141 9.45 14.79 11.23
N ILE A 142 8.74 13.88 10.60
CA ILE A 142 7.38 14.14 10.14
C ILE A 142 6.42 14.15 11.32
N THR A 143 5.80 15.30 11.55
CA THR A 143 4.80 15.50 12.59
C THR A 143 3.39 15.48 12.01
N ARG A 144 2.38 15.41 12.89
CA ARG A 144 0.98 15.57 12.48
C ARG A 144 0.74 16.92 11.80
N SER A 145 1.37 17.98 12.28
CA SER A 145 1.25 19.32 11.66
C SER A 145 1.74 19.29 10.22
N THR A 146 2.95 18.74 9.99
CA THR A 146 3.51 18.61 8.63
C THR A 146 2.56 17.89 7.67
N LEU A 147 1.92 16.80 8.14
CA LEU A 147 0.98 16.03 7.31
C LEU A 147 -0.35 16.78 7.11
N GLN A 148 -0.82 17.50 8.13
CA GLN A 148 -2.04 18.31 8.03
C GLN A 148 -1.83 19.49 7.07
N ASP A 149 -0.68 20.17 7.14
CA ASP A 149 -0.32 21.27 6.26
C ASP A 149 -0.20 20.81 4.81
N PHE A 150 0.36 19.62 4.60
CA PHE A 150 0.40 19.00 3.27
C PHE A 150 -1.02 18.75 2.71
N ILE A 151 -1.95 18.21 3.51
CA ILE A 151 -3.35 17.98 3.08
C ILE A 151 -4.03 19.31 2.78
N ASN A 152 -3.84 20.34 3.65
CA ASN A 152 -4.41 21.66 3.46
C ASN A 152 -3.87 22.32 2.20
N LYS A 153 -2.56 22.20 1.93
CA LYS A 153 -1.91 22.68 0.72
C LYS A 153 -2.50 22.02 -0.54
N MET A 154 -2.69 20.70 -0.53
CA MET A 154 -3.30 20.00 -1.66
C MET A 154 -4.75 20.46 -1.91
N TYR A 155 -5.47 20.83 -0.88
CA TYR A 155 -6.81 21.39 -1.01
C TYR A 155 -6.78 22.79 -1.65
N ILE A 156 -5.92 23.69 -1.15
CA ILE A 156 -5.85 25.09 -1.59
C ILE A 156 -5.26 25.19 -3.01
N ASP A 157 -4.09 24.58 -3.24
CA ASP A 157 -3.32 24.79 -4.47
C ASP A 157 -3.91 24.01 -5.66
N LYS A 158 -4.54 22.87 -5.41
CA LYS A 158 -4.98 21.94 -6.47
C LYS A 158 -6.49 21.77 -6.56
N SER A 159 -7.25 22.36 -5.63
CA SER A 159 -8.72 22.25 -5.58
C SER A 159 -9.23 20.81 -5.74
N PHE A 160 -8.51 19.84 -5.14
CA PHE A 160 -8.86 18.45 -5.27
C PHE A 160 -10.18 18.12 -4.59
N SER A 161 -10.94 17.21 -5.19
CA SER A 161 -12.18 16.70 -4.61
C SER A 161 -11.93 16.02 -3.25
N LYS A 162 -12.94 16.04 -2.39
CA LYS A 162 -12.91 15.36 -1.08
C LYS A 162 -12.50 13.90 -1.19
N ASN A 163 -13.02 13.19 -2.21
CA ASN A 163 -12.69 11.78 -2.44
C ASN A 163 -11.23 11.57 -2.80
N PHE A 164 -10.64 12.47 -3.59
CA PHE A 164 -9.23 12.37 -3.96
C PHE A 164 -8.32 12.65 -2.75
N LEU A 165 -8.60 13.70 -1.97
CA LEU A 165 -7.86 13.98 -0.73
C LEU A 165 -8.00 12.85 0.29
N ASN A 166 -9.17 12.20 0.36
CA ASN A 166 -9.35 11.04 1.21
C ASN A 166 -8.46 9.86 0.76
N ASN A 167 -8.24 9.69 -0.54
CA ASN A 167 -7.32 8.67 -1.04
C ASN A 167 -5.85 9.00 -0.70
N ILE A 168 -5.43 10.26 -0.81
CA ILE A 168 -4.11 10.71 -0.32
C ILE A 168 -3.96 10.40 1.18
N LYS A 169 -4.96 10.76 1.98
CA LYS A 169 -4.99 10.48 3.43
C LYS A 169 -4.89 8.98 3.72
N LYS A 170 -5.56 8.11 2.93
CA LYS A 170 -5.47 6.64 3.09
C LYS A 170 -4.05 6.14 2.86
N VAL A 171 -3.34 6.64 1.84
CA VAL A 171 -1.93 6.30 1.58
C VAL A 171 -1.04 6.72 2.74
N ILE A 172 -1.16 7.97 3.21
CA ILE A 172 -0.40 8.47 4.36
C ILE A 172 -0.69 7.63 5.61
N LYS A 173 -1.96 7.38 5.91
CA LYS A 173 -2.35 6.59 7.08
C LYS A 173 -1.81 5.16 6.97
N GLY A 174 -1.96 4.51 5.82
CA GLY A 174 -1.48 3.13 5.62
C GLY A 174 0.03 3.00 5.76
N SER A 175 0.81 3.90 5.15
CA SER A 175 2.26 3.89 5.22
C SER A 175 2.79 4.16 6.64
N PHE A 176 2.21 5.10 7.39
CA PHE A 176 2.63 5.36 8.77
C PHE A 176 2.10 4.34 9.78
N THR A 177 0.96 3.70 9.52
CA THR A 177 0.52 2.54 10.32
C THR A 177 1.51 1.40 10.17
N PHE A 178 1.90 1.07 8.92
CA PHE A 178 2.92 0.09 8.64
C PHE A 178 4.27 0.44 9.29
N ALA A 179 4.69 1.71 9.21
CA ALA A 179 5.93 2.17 9.86
C ALA A 179 5.88 2.04 11.38
N TYR A 180 4.74 2.27 11.99
CA TYR A 180 4.55 2.12 13.43
C TYR A 180 4.53 0.64 13.86
N GLU A 181 3.83 -0.22 13.11
CA GLU A 181 3.75 -1.67 13.37
C GLU A 181 5.09 -2.39 13.17
N ASN A 182 6.01 -1.82 12.40
CA ASN A 182 7.36 -2.34 12.18
C ASN A 182 8.44 -1.54 12.94
N ASP A 183 8.08 -0.79 13.95
CA ASP A 183 8.97 -0.04 14.85
C ASP A 183 9.88 1.02 14.17
N PHE A 184 9.53 1.45 12.95
CA PHE A 184 10.27 2.49 12.21
C PHE A 184 10.02 3.88 12.80
N VAL A 185 8.87 4.08 13.42
CA VAL A 185 8.50 5.31 14.12
C VAL A 185 7.90 4.97 15.50
N LYS A 186 8.25 5.75 16.51
CA LYS A 186 7.76 5.56 17.89
C LYS A 186 6.29 5.98 18.06
N VAL A 187 5.84 6.91 17.24
CA VAL A 187 4.49 7.48 17.29
C VAL A 187 3.99 7.61 15.85
N ASN A 188 2.76 7.21 15.59
CA ASN A 188 2.16 7.37 14.27
C ASN A 188 1.65 8.81 14.08
N PRO A 189 2.31 9.64 13.24
CA PRO A 189 1.94 11.03 13.04
C PRO A 189 0.66 11.20 12.22
N SER A 190 0.16 10.15 11.57
CA SER A 190 -1.04 10.22 10.73
C SER A 190 -2.34 10.17 11.54
N ILE A 191 -2.25 9.88 12.85
CA ILE A 191 -3.43 9.84 13.73
C ILE A 191 -3.96 11.26 13.94
N GLY A 192 -5.27 11.42 13.72
CA GLY A 192 -5.94 12.71 13.94
C GLY A 192 -5.86 13.70 12.78
N ILE A 193 -5.30 13.33 11.61
CA ILE A 193 -5.36 14.15 10.40
C ILE A 193 -6.83 14.31 9.96
N LYS A 194 -7.25 15.54 9.72
CA LYS A 194 -8.59 15.88 9.28
C LYS A 194 -8.59 16.35 7.82
N LEU A 195 -9.63 16.02 7.09
CA LEU A 195 -9.85 16.65 5.78
C LEU A 195 -10.48 18.03 5.98
N PRO A 196 -10.17 19.00 5.09
CA PRO A 196 -10.85 20.27 5.08
C PRO A 196 -12.36 20.09 4.96
N LYS A 197 -13.12 21.03 5.49
CA LYS A 197 -14.56 21.08 5.24
C LYS A 197 -14.76 21.46 3.77
N TYR A 198 -15.61 20.72 3.09
CA TYR A 198 -16.07 21.05 1.75
C TYR A 198 -17.48 21.61 1.90
N ASP A 199 -17.72 22.75 1.34
CA ASP A 199 -19.07 23.19 1.05
C ASP A 199 -19.56 22.38 -0.15
N ILE A 200 -20.05 21.17 0.16
CA ILE A 200 -20.63 20.29 -0.87
C ILE A 200 -22.05 20.80 -1.05
N PRO A 201 -22.41 21.32 -2.24
CA PRO A 201 -23.82 21.51 -2.54
C PRO A 201 -24.53 20.17 -2.35
N PRO A 202 -25.80 20.14 -1.95
CA PRO A 202 -26.55 18.89 -1.87
C PRO A 202 -26.33 18.15 -3.17
N ASP A 203 -25.99 16.84 -3.07
CA ASP A 203 -25.74 16.02 -4.26
C ASP A 203 -26.89 16.26 -5.25
N ASP A 204 -26.57 16.70 -6.46
CA ASP A 204 -27.54 16.68 -7.54
C ASP A 204 -28.11 15.27 -7.59
N PRO A 205 -29.44 15.11 -7.50
CA PRO A 205 -30.04 13.80 -7.56
C PRO A 205 -29.53 13.11 -8.82
N ALA A 206 -29.00 11.90 -8.65
CA ALA A 206 -28.49 11.12 -9.77
C ALA A 206 -29.55 11.13 -10.90
N HIS A 207 -29.15 11.55 -12.11
CA HIS A 207 -30.05 11.55 -13.22
C HIS A 207 -30.55 10.12 -13.48
N ILE A 208 -31.84 9.92 -13.36
CA ILE A 208 -32.50 8.66 -13.65
C ILE A 208 -33.04 8.76 -15.07
N PHE A 209 -32.52 7.95 -15.97
CA PHE A 209 -32.96 7.94 -17.36
C PHE A 209 -34.44 7.55 -17.49
N THR A 210 -35.19 8.33 -18.24
CA THR A 210 -36.56 7.97 -18.60
C THR A 210 -36.60 6.86 -19.65
N ASN A 211 -37.74 6.25 -19.84
CA ASN A 211 -37.90 5.20 -20.85
C ASN A 211 -37.63 5.73 -22.27
N GLU A 212 -38.00 6.99 -22.57
CA GLU A 212 -37.74 7.66 -23.85
C GLU A 212 -36.23 7.84 -24.06
N GLU A 213 -35.49 8.29 -23.05
CA GLU A 213 -34.02 8.44 -23.12
C GLU A 213 -33.33 7.10 -23.33
N ILE A 214 -33.76 6.06 -22.60
CA ILE A 214 -33.26 4.69 -22.80
C ILE A 214 -33.47 4.22 -24.22
N ASN A 215 -34.68 4.42 -24.77
CA ASN A 215 -35.00 4.04 -26.14
C ASN A 215 -34.19 4.84 -27.16
N MET A 216 -33.96 6.13 -26.95
CA MET A 216 -33.07 6.93 -27.79
C MET A 216 -31.64 6.39 -27.80
N ILE A 217 -31.09 6.02 -26.61
CA ILE A 217 -29.75 5.44 -26.50
C ILE A 217 -29.69 4.11 -27.26
N LEU A 218 -30.64 3.21 -27.04
CA LEU A 218 -30.68 1.91 -27.68
C LEU A 218 -30.77 2.06 -29.21
N ASN A 219 -31.64 2.95 -29.72
CA ASN A 219 -31.77 3.20 -31.15
C ASN A 219 -30.50 3.79 -31.77
N ARG A 220 -29.81 4.71 -31.07
CA ARG A 220 -28.55 5.29 -31.54
C ARG A 220 -27.45 4.23 -31.71
N PHE A 221 -27.40 3.26 -30.83
CA PHE A 221 -26.35 2.22 -30.84
C PHE A 221 -26.78 0.91 -31.48
N LYS A 222 -27.97 0.85 -32.09
CA LYS A 222 -28.53 -0.37 -32.72
C LYS A 222 -27.54 -1.06 -33.66
N ASN A 223 -26.79 -0.30 -34.44
CA ASN A 223 -25.81 -0.81 -35.41
C ASN A 223 -24.42 -1.10 -34.75
N ASN A 224 -24.21 -0.75 -33.50
CA ASN A 224 -23.01 -1.09 -32.77
C ASN A 224 -23.34 -2.19 -31.74
N HIS A 225 -23.35 -3.42 -32.20
CA HIS A 225 -23.81 -4.59 -31.43
C HIS A 225 -23.12 -4.72 -30.08
N CYS A 226 -21.82 -4.45 -29.99
CA CYS A 226 -21.07 -4.51 -28.72
C CYS A 226 -21.64 -3.53 -27.70
N VAL A 227 -21.90 -2.29 -28.08
CA VAL A 227 -22.43 -1.25 -27.16
C VAL A 227 -23.90 -1.51 -26.88
N TYR A 228 -24.70 -1.84 -27.90
CA TYR A 228 -26.14 -2.09 -27.79
C TYR A 228 -26.41 -3.21 -26.75
N TYR A 229 -25.86 -4.39 -26.97
CA TYR A 229 -26.10 -5.53 -26.08
C TYR A 229 -25.50 -5.37 -24.68
N ALA A 230 -24.35 -4.68 -24.57
CA ALA A 230 -23.78 -4.36 -23.26
C ALA A 230 -24.68 -3.39 -22.47
N PHE A 231 -25.19 -2.32 -23.14
CA PHE A 231 -26.09 -1.36 -22.50
C PHE A 231 -27.45 -2.01 -22.13
N LEU A 232 -28.04 -2.77 -23.03
CA LEU A 232 -29.29 -3.48 -22.78
C LEU A 232 -29.14 -4.46 -21.59
N THR A 233 -28.03 -5.21 -21.54
CA THR A 233 -27.76 -6.12 -20.46
C THR A 233 -27.60 -5.37 -19.11
N ALA A 234 -26.82 -4.27 -19.10
CA ALA A 234 -26.66 -3.45 -17.92
C ALA A 234 -28.01 -2.88 -17.43
N TYR A 235 -28.81 -2.37 -18.33
CA TYR A 235 -30.13 -1.79 -18.05
C TYR A 235 -31.08 -2.83 -17.43
N CYS A 236 -31.19 -4.00 -18.06
CA CYS A 236 -32.14 -5.04 -17.63
C CYS A 236 -31.70 -5.76 -16.33
N THR A 237 -30.40 -5.74 -15.96
CA THR A 237 -29.86 -6.57 -14.87
C THR A 237 -29.27 -5.78 -13.72
N GLY A 238 -28.98 -4.49 -13.92
CA GLY A 238 -28.24 -3.68 -12.95
C GLY A 238 -26.79 -4.14 -12.72
N LEU A 239 -26.20 -4.88 -13.65
CA LEU A 239 -24.81 -5.31 -13.60
C LEU A 239 -23.86 -4.12 -13.71
N ARG A 240 -22.73 -4.19 -12.98
CA ARG A 240 -21.65 -3.22 -13.17
C ARG A 240 -21.05 -3.40 -14.55
N ILE A 241 -20.59 -2.30 -15.16
CA ILE A 241 -20.01 -2.34 -16.51
C ILE A 241 -18.88 -3.37 -16.66
N ALA A 242 -18.03 -3.54 -15.64
CA ALA A 242 -16.96 -4.53 -15.63
C ALA A 242 -17.47 -5.99 -15.49
N GLU A 243 -18.64 -6.20 -14.93
CA GLU A 243 -19.32 -7.49 -14.87
C GLU A 243 -19.96 -7.81 -16.21
N VAL A 244 -20.62 -6.82 -16.86
CA VAL A 244 -21.24 -6.98 -18.20
C VAL A 244 -20.20 -7.41 -19.24
N PHE A 245 -19.06 -6.69 -19.32
CA PHE A 245 -18.00 -7.03 -20.27
C PHE A 245 -17.23 -8.32 -19.93
N ALA A 246 -17.43 -8.86 -18.74
CA ALA A 246 -16.85 -10.15 -18.34
C ALA A 246 -17.75 -11.35 -18.68
N LEU A 247 -19.00 -11.12 -19.06
CA LEU A 247 -19.94 -12.19 -19.39
C LEU A 247 -19.47 -12.99 -20.60
N THR A 248 -19.61 -14.28 -20.49
CA THR A 248 -19.44 -15.24 -21.58
C THR A 248 -20.72 -16.04 -21.76
N TRP A 249 -20.90 -16.69 -22.90
CA TRP A 249 -22.09 -17.52 -23.15
C TRP A 249 -22.29 -18.63 -22.12
N ASN A 250 -21.22 -19.10 -21.47
CA ASN A 250 -21.29 -20.10 -20.39
C ASN A 250 -21.87 -19.54 -19.09
N ASP A 251 -21.93 -18.23 -18.92
CA ASP A 251 -22.51 -17.58 -17.74
C ASP A 251 -24.03 -17.37 -17.90
N ILE A 252 -24.60 -17.65 -19.09
CA ILE A 252 -26.01 -17.43 -19.41
C ILE A 252 -26.72 -18.77 -19.55
N ASP A 253 -27.65 -19.03 -18.66
CA ASP A 253 -28.53 -20.19 -18.75
C ASP A 253 -29.83 -19.79 -19.47
N PHE A 254 -29.91 -20.11 -20.77
CA PHE A 254 -31.07 -19.81 -21.61
C PHE A 254 -32.31 -20.64 -21.22
N ARG A 255 -32.14 -21.78 -20.58
CA ARG A 255 -33.24 -22.66 -20.14
C ARG A 255 -33.88 -22.14 -18.87
N ASN A 256 -33.07 -21.84 -17.89
CA ASN A 256 -33.52 -21.32 -16.59
C ASN A 256 -33.67 -19.80 -16.58
N LYS A 257 -33.33 -19.11 -17.69
CA LYS A 257 -33.41 -17.65 -17.87
C LYS A 257 -32.64 -16.90 -16.81
N THR A 258 -31.37 -17.27 -16.59
CA THR A 258 -30.52 -16.67 -15.57
C THR A 258 -29.14 -16.30 -16.08
N ILE A 259 -28.52 -15.32 -15.45
CA ILE A 259 -27.11 -14.93 -15.64
C ILE A 259 -26.35 -15.13 -14.35
N SER A 260 -25.24 -15.87 -14.41
CA SER A 260 -24.32 -16.09 -13.30
C SER A 260 -23.20 -15.05 -13.30
N VAL A 261 -23.12 -14.24 -12.25
CA VAL A 261 -22.08 -13.21 -12.07
C VAL A 261 -20.98 -13.78 -11.19
N ASN A 262 -19.85 -14.15 -11.76
CA ASN A 262 -18.76 -14.82 -11.08
C ASN A 262 -17.37 -14.20 -11.33
N LYS A 263 -17.29 -13.25 -12.24
CA LYS A 263 -16.05 -12.59 -12.67
C LYS A 263 -16.29 -11.14 -13.10
N ASN A 264 -15.23 -10.39 -13.20
CA ASN A 264 -15.23 -9.06 -13.82
C ASN A 264 -14.08 -8.96 -14.81
N ILE A 265 -14.12 -7.96 -15.69
CA ILE A 265 -13.02 -7.66 -16.58
C ILE A 265 -12.17 -6.53 -16.00
N LEU A 266 -10.86 -6.70 -16.07
CA LEU A 266 -9.89 -5.75 -15.55
C LEU A 266 -8.89 -5.38 -16.64
N LYS A 267 -8.50 -4.12 -16.67
CA LYS A 267 -7.46 -3.61 -17.55
C LYS A 267 -6.15 -3.56 -16.81
N LYS A 268 -5.08 -4.16 -17.34
CA LYS A 268 -3.76 -4.18 -16.73
C LYS A 268 -2.71 -3.66 -17.72
N ASN A 269 -1.93 -2.69 -17.29
CA ASN A 269 -0.74 -2.31 -18.04
C ASN A 269 0.29 -3.43 -17.90
N GLN A 270 0.82 -3.95 -19.00
CA GLN A 270 1.94 -4.88 -18.92
C GLN A 270 3.17 -4.17 -18.35
N VAL A 271 3.41 -4.41 -17.06
CA VAL A 271 4.70 -4.11 -16.42
C VAL A 271 5.50 -5.40 -16.46
N GLY A 272 6.46 -5.49 -17.37
CA GLY A 272 7.35 -6.65 -17.35
C GLY A 272 7.74 -7.13 -18.76
N GLY A 273 8.46 -6.35 -19.43
CA GLY A 273 9.37 -6.73 -20.52
C GLY A 273 10.50 -5.76 -20.44
N THR A 274 11.73 -6.30 -20.27
CA THR A 274 13.00 -5.61 -20.39
C THR A 274 12.86 -4.29 -21.15
N LYS A 275 13.41 -3.19 -20.56
CA LYS A 275 13.52 -1.85 -21.17
C LYS A 275 13.72 -1.93 -22.68
N LYS A 276 12.65 -2.05 -23.43
CA LYS A 276 12.66 -1.77 -24.86
C LYS A 276 12.21 -0.33 -25.04
N ARG A 277 13.13 0.44 -25.62
CA ARG A 277 13.05 1.84 -26.01
C ARG A 277 11.63 2.27 -26.36
N HIS A 278 11.26 3.44 -25.87
CA HIS A 278 10.11 4.20 -26.34
C HIS A 278 10.14 4.26 -27.89
N ILE A 279 9.39 3.39 -28.51
CA ILE A 279 8.94 3.55 -29.86
C ILE A 279 7.44 3.76 -29.73
N SER A 280 7.06 5.00 -29.98
CA SER A 280 5.74 5.48 -30.41
C SER A 280 4.53 4.66 -29.92
N GLY A 281 3.83 5.15 -28.92
CA GLY A 281 2.36 5.20 -28.93
C GLY A 281 1.54 3.98 -28.50
N ASN A 282 2.09 2.81 -28.27
CA ASN A 282 1.29 1.64 -27.86
C ASN A 282 1.60 1.18 -26.44
N SER A 283 0.89 1.77 -25.48
CA SER A 283 0.68 1.13 -24.17
C SER A 283 -0.04 -0.20 -24.43
N THR A 284 0.66 -1.32 -24.36
CA THR A 284 0.05 -2.66 -24.46
C THR A 284 -0.75 -2.93 -23.20
N THR A 285 -2.00 -2.50 -23.25
CA THR A 285 -2.95 -2.76 -22.18
C THR A 285 -3.63 -4.09 -22.48
N VAL A 286 -3.58 -5.01 -21.53
CA VAL A 286 -4.22 -6.33 -21.62
C VAL A 286 -5.45 -6.36 -20.72
N TRP A 287 -6.54 -6.88 -21.29
CA TRP A 287 -7.75 -7.20 -20.55
C TRP A 287 -7.65 -8.61 -20.01
N TYR A 288 -8.05 -8.81 -18.76
CA TYR A 288 -8.07 -10.13 -18.13
C TYR A 288 -9.27 -10.28 -17.21
N PHE A 289 -9.71 -11.52 -17.04
CA PHE A 289 -10.75 -11.83 -16.08
C PHE A 289 -10.20 -11.79 -14.66
N GLY A 290 -10.89 -11.06 -13.79
CA GLY A 290 -10.58 -10.96 -12.37
C GLY A 290 -11.71 -11.51 -11.51
N THR A 291 -11.40 -11.75 -10.23
CA THR A 291 -12.41 -12.12 -9.24
C THR A 291 -13.32 -10.95 -8.90
N CYS A 292 -14.55 -11.23 -8.54
CA CYS A 292 -15.46 -10.21 -8.04
C CYS A 292 -14.87 -9.45 -6.84
N LYS A 293 -15.36 -8.22 -6.61
CA LYS A 293 -14.81 -7.34 -5.57
C LYS A 293 -15.07 -7.88 -4.15
N THR A 294 -16.26 -8.43 -3.91
CA THR A 294 -16.71 -8.95 -2.62
C THR A 294 -17.41 -10.29 -2.82
N GLN A 295 -17.55 -11.09 -1.75
CA GLN A 295 -18.29 -12.34 -1.78
C GLN A 295 -19.73 -12.15 -2.24
N THR A 296 -20.38 -11.07 -1.82
CA THR A 296 -21.76 -10.72 -2.20
C THR A 296 -21.91 -10.33 -3.68
N SER A 297 -20.81 -10.13 -4.40
CA SER A 297 -20.85 -9.87 -5.85
C SER A 297 -21.07 -11.15 -6.66
N TYR A 298 -20.82 -12.33 -6.09
CA TYR A 298 -21.16 -13.60 -6.70
C TYR A 298 -22.65 -13.84 -6.55
N ARG A 299 -23.38 -13.82 -7.66
CA ARG A 299 -24.85 -13.91 -7.67
C ARG A 299 -25.38 -14.45 -8.98
N THR A 300 -26.57 -15.00 -8.94
CA THR A 300 -27.36 -15.37 -10.13
C THR A 300 -28.54 -14.43 -10.23
N ILE A 301 -28.76 -13.88 -11.42
CA ILE A 301 -29.81 -12.89 -11.70
C ILE A 301 -30.79 -13.49 -12.69
N PRO A 302 -32.09 -13.48 -12.42
CA PRO A 302 -33.10 -13.84 -13.43
C PRO A 302 -33.16 -12.75 -14.50
N ILE A 303 -33.42 -13.15 -15.75
CA ILE A 303 -33.55 -12.24 -16.90
C ILE A 303 -34.94 -12.36 -17.53
N GLY A 304 -35.49 -11.20 -17.94
CA GLY A 304 -36.77 -11.12 -18.63
C GLY A 304 -36.67 -11.56 -20.08
N GLU A 305 -37.81 -11.83 -20.71
CA GLU A 305 -37.93 -12.31 -22.09
C GLU A 305 -37.26 -11.37 -23.11
N THR A 306 -37.38 -10.06 -22.93
CA THR A 306 -36.77 -9.05 -23.81
C THR A 306 -35.28 -9.25 -23.92
N LEU A 307 -34.58 -9.32 -22.78
CA LEU A 307 -33.12 -9.53 -22.75
C LEU A 307 -32.75 -10.93 -23.24
N LEU A 308 -33.53 -11.95 -22.84
CA LEU A 308 -33.31 -13.33 -23.25
C LEU A 308 -33.33 -13.48 -24.79
N ASN A 309 -34.34 -12.91 -25.44
CA ASN A 309 -34.46 -12.97 -26.90
C ASN A 309 -33.34 -12.19 -27.59
N ALA A 310 -33.03 -10.99 -27.11
CA ALA A 310 -31.93 -10.20 -27.63
C ALA A 310 -30.57 -10.93 -27.51
N LEU A 311 -30.30 -11.60 -26.40
CA LEU A 311 -29.07 -12.37 -26.23
C LEU A 311 -29.01 -13.63 -27.09
N LYS A 312 -30.15 -14.29 -27.36
CA LYS A 312 -30.22 -15.41 -28.32
C LYS A 312 -29.89 -14.95 -29.75
N GLU A 313 -30.44 -13.82 -30.16
CA GLU A 313 -30.17 -13.19 -31.45
C GLU A 313 -28.68 -12.83 -31.59
N TYR A 314 -28.12 -12.17 -30.61
CA TYR A 314 -26.72 -11.79 -30.61
C TYR A 314 -25.76 -13.00 -30.64
N LYS A 315 -26.09 -14.08 -29.91
CA LYS A 315 -25.35 -15.32 -29.97
C LYS A 315 -25.31 -15.91 -31.38
N LYS A 316 -26.47 -15.97 -32.02
CA LYS A 316 -26.61 -16.46 -33.41
C LYS A 316 -25.76 -15.63 -34.38
N GLU A 317 -25.84 -14.31 -34.30
CA GLU A 317 -25.05 -13.40 -35.13
C GLU A 317 -23.54 -13.60 -34.92
N GLN A 318 -23.09 -13.75 -33.68
CA GLN A 318 -21.68 -14.02 -33.38
C GLN A 318 -21.23 -15.37 -33.96
N GLU A 319 -22.04 -16.41 -33.85
CA GLU A 319 -21.73 -17.74 -34.40
C GLU A 319 -21.66 -17.70 -35.95
N GLU A 320 -22.52 -16.96 -36.59
CA GLU A 320 -22.50 -16.77 -38.04
C GLU A 320 -21.26 -15.99 -38.49
N ASN A 321 -20.91 -14.91 -37.80
CA ASN A 321 -19.72 -14.13 -38.08
C ASN A 321 -18.43 -14.97 -37.92
N TRP A 322 -18.33 -15.80 -36.86
CA TRP A 322 -17.21 -16.70 -36.68
C TRP A 322 -17.09 -17.74 -37.80
N ARG A 323 -18.20 -18.34 -38.25
CA ARG A 323 -18.22 -19.29 -39.39
C ARG A 323 -17.73 -18.63 -40.68
N ASN A 324 -18.09 -17.36 -40.91
CA ASN A 324 -17.66 -16.62 -42.08
C ASN A 324 -16.16 -16.30 -42.04
N ILE A 325 -15.61 -15.93 -40.86
CA ILE A 325 -14.18 -15.68 -40.71
C ILE A 325 -13.35 -16.97 -40.97
N ILE A 326 -13.79 -18.11 -40.44
CA ILE A 326 -13.10 -19.40 -40.65
C ILE A 326 -13.17 -19.87 -42.13
N LYS A 327 -14.21 -19.53 -42.86
CA LYS A 327 -14.32 -19.85 -44.30
C LYS A 327 -13.39 -18.99 -45.16
N CYS A 328 -12.98 -17.81 -44.68
CA CYS A 328 -12.12 -16.88 -45.41
C CYS A 328 -10.63 -17.02 -45.05
N SER A 329 -10.27 -17.83 -44.06
CA SER A 329 -8.88 -18.16 -43.65
C SER A 329 -8.45 -19.51 -44.25
#